data_dfd95329c3ae6d82fa58f220c02f6f82
#
_entry.id   dfd95329c3ae6d82fa58f220c02f6f82
#
_cell.length_a   1.000
_cell.length_b   1.000
_cell.length_c   1.000
_cell.angle_alpha   90.00
_cell.angle_beta   90.00
_cell.angle_gamma   90.00
#
_symmetry.space_group_name_H-M   'P 1'
#
loop_
_entity.id
_entity.type
_entity.pdbx_description
1 polymer ?
#
loop_
_entity_poly.entity_id
_entity_poly.type
_entity_poly.pdbx_seq_one_letter_code
_entity_poly.pdbx_strand_id
1 'polypeptide(L)'
;MTAIDKNNDKSVDKRAFAAKDVQVKNEAGVVVVQWADSHMSTIPVERLRGWCPCAVCQGHEAGALKHVPNTCKAIFDAELVGRYAIHFKFADGHDTGIFRWEHLRKLDPAEAERWGPPESSLRF
;
A
#
# COMPACT_ATOMS: atom_id res chain seq x y z
N MET A 1 19.21 12.26 -20.39
CA MET A 1 19.10 11.89 -20.46
C MET A 1 18.56 11.53 -20.69
N THR A 2 18.49 11.30 -20.60
CA THR A 2 17.98 10.91 -20.68
C THR A 2 17.56 10.13 -21.12
N ALA A 3 17.73 9.88 -21.32
CA ALA A 3 17.39 9.15 -21.69
C ALA A 3 16.94 8.27 -21.35
N ILE A 4 17.01 8.17 -20.94
CA ILE A 4 16.68 7.38 -20.53
C ILE A 4 15.61 7.06 -20.30
N ASP A 5 15.21 7.31 -20.14
CA ASP A 5 14.33 7.08 -19.84
C ASP A 5 13.39 6.70 -20.54
N LYS A 6 13.37 6.69 -21.27
CA LYS A 6 12.62 6.36 -21.97
C LYS A 6 12.37 5.11 -22.11
N ASN A 7 13.13 4.72 -22.45
CA ASN A 7 13.03 3.42 -22.62
C ASN A 7 12.33 2.80 -21.54
N ASN A 8 12.15 3.38 -20.62
CA ASN A 8 11.55 2.80 -19.58
C ASN A 8 10.13 2.97 -19.55
N ASP A 9 9.47 3.01 -20.61
CA ASP A 9 8.11 3.09 -20.61
C ASP A 9 7.45 2.03 -19.86
N LYS A 10 7.97 0.82 -19.93
CA LYS A 10 7.35 -0.26 -19.28
C LYS A 10 7.92 -0.53 -17.94
N SER A 11 8.97 0.15 -17.59
CA SER A 11 9.56 -0.09 -16.31
C SER A 11 9.19 1.02 -15.38
N VAL A 12 9.03 0.71 -14.13
CA VAL A 12 8.70 1.68 -13.11
C VAL A 12 9.97 2.03 -12.38
N ASP A 13 10.19 3.31 -12.16
CA ASP A 13 11.32 3.76 -11.37
C ASP A 13 11.23 3.13 -9.98
N LYS A 14 12.29 2.48 -9.56
CA LYS A 14 12.30 1.81 -8.27
C LYS A 14 12.02 2.75 -7.12
N ARG A 15 12.30 4.04 -7.30
CA ARG A 15 12.01 5.01 -6.25
C ARG A 15 10.52 5.16 -6.00
N ALA A 16 9.69 4.75 -6.95
CA ALA A 16 8.25 4.78 -6.74
C ALA A 16 7.80 3.82 -5.66
N PHE A 17 8.61 2.80 -5.39
CA PHE A 17 8.29 1.81 -4.38
C PHE A 17 9.29 1.83 -3.22
N ALA A 18 10.03 2.93 -3.08
CA ALA A 18 10.96 3.09 -1.97
C ALA A 18 10.38 4.16 -1.04
N ALA A 19 9.89 3.72 0.11
CA ALA A 19 9.29 4.64 1.07
C ALA A 19 10.38 5.32 1.87
N LYS A 20 10.30 6.64 1.98
CA LYS A 20 11.22 7.41 2.79
C LYS A 20 10.68 7.69 4.18
N ASP A 21 9.36 7.77 4.30
CA ASP A 21 8.74 8.08 5.59
C ASP A 21 7.30 7.63 5.57
N VAL A 22 6.81 7.15 6.69
CA VAL A 22 5.43 6.73 6.84
C VAL A 22 4.90 7.35 8.12
N GLN A 23 3.79 8.07 8.02
CA GLN A 23 3.16 8.70 9.16
C GLN A 23 1.72 8.25 9.26
N VAL A 24 1.34 7.73 10.43
CA VAL A 24 -0.02 7.33 10.69
C VAL A 24 -0.71 8.53 11.34
N LYS A 25 -1.74 9.04 10.68
CA LYS A 25 -2.48 10.20 11.17
C LYS A 25 -3.89 9.78 11.52
N ASN A 26 -4.03 9.20 12.71
CA ASN A 26 -5.32 8.65 13.13
C ASN A 26 -6.40 9.71 13.26
N GLU A 27 -6.02 10.94 13.58
CA GLU A 27 -7.00 12.01 13.69
C GLU A 27 -7.69 12.27 12.37
N ALA A 28 -6.95 12.11 11.28
CA ALA A 28 -7.49 12.31 9.95
C ALA A 28 -7.95 10.99 9.31
N GLY A 29 -7.63 9.87 9.94
CA GLY A 29 -7.99 8.56 9.39
C GLY A 29 -7.20 8.19 8.16
N VAL A 30 -5.95 8.65 8.05
CA VAL A 30 -5.13 8.41 6.87
C VAL A 30 -3.71 8.02 7.26
N VAL A 31 -3.01 7.41 6.31
CA VAL A 31 -1.58 7.16 6.39
C VAL A 31 -0.93 7.96 5.28
N VAL A 32 0.11 8.70 5.62
CA VAL A 32 0.85 9.50 4.65
C VAL A 32 2.20 8.84 4.43
N VAL A 33 2.53 8.57 3.17
CA VAL A 33 3.79 7.94 2.81
C VAL A 33 4.54 8.85 1.87
N GLN A 34 5.79 9.16 2.21
CA GLN A 34 6.66 9.88 1.29
C GLN A 34 7.53 8.87 0.57
N TRP A 35 7.57 8.97 -0.74
CA TRP A 35 8.30 8.04 -1.59
C TRP A 35 9.56 8.72 -2.13
N ALA A 36 10.53 7.91 -2.51
CA ALA A 36 11.81 8.44 -2.99
C ALA A 36 11.71 9.15 -4.33
N ASP A 37 10.61 8.97 -5.05
CA ASP A 37 10.39 9.67 -6.32
C ASP A 37 9.70 11.01 -6.12
N SER A 38 9.65 11.50 -4.90
CA SER A 38 9.07 12.80 -4.52
C SER A 38 7.55 12.80 -4.46
N HIS A 39 6.90 11.68 -4.67
CA HIS A 39 5.45 11.60 -4.52
C HIS A 39 5.09 11.41 -3.05
N MET A 40 3.98 11.98 -2.63
CA MET A 40 3.46 11.79 -1.29
C MET A 40 2.07 11.20 -1.41
N SER A 41 1.88 10.02 -0.84
CA SER A 41 0.58 9.34 -0.86
C SER A 41 -0.17 9.64 0.43
N THR A 42 -1.46 9.89 0.31
CA THR A 42 -2.35 10.02 1.47
C THR A 42 -3.42 8.97 1.29
N ILE A 43 -3.38 7.93 2.10
CA ILE A 43 -4.22 6.75 1.89
C ILE A 43 -5.15 6.59 3.08
N PRO A 44 -6.47 6.57 2.86
CA PRO A 44 -7.40 6.36 3.98
C PRO A 44 -7.17 5.01 4.63
N VAL A 45 -7.23 4.96 5.95
CA VAL A 45 -7.04 3.73 6.69
C VAL A 45 -8.07 2.69 6.27
N GLU A 46 -9.28 3.13 6.04
CA GLU A 46 -10.35 2.24 5.59
C GLU A 46 -9.99 1.53 4.29
N ARG A 47 -9.31 2.23 3.39
CA ARG A 47 -8.86 1.65 2.13
C ARG A 47 -7.74 0.64 2.36
N LEU A 48 -6.81 0.96 3.24
CA LEU A 48 -5.77 0.00 3.59
C LEU A 48 -6.36 -1.26 4.20
N ARG A 49 -7.27 -1.09 5.13
CA ARG A 49 -7.91 -2.23 5.79
C ARG A 49 -8.70 -3.07 4.78
N GLY A 50 -9.39 -2.40 3.87
CA GLY A 50 -10.22 -3.10 2.89
C GLY A 50 -9.41 -3.87 1.86
N TRP A 51 -8.20 -3.41 1.55
CA TRP A 51 -7.34 -4.06 0.58
C TRP A 51 -6.21 -4.83 1.25
N CYS A 52 -6.42 -5.26 2.49
CA CYS A 52 -5.41 -6.05 3.19
C CYS A 52 -5.12 -7.34 2.42
N PRO A 53 -3.86 -7.64 2.13
CA PRO A 53 -3.53 -8.79 1.28
C PRO A 53 -3.38 -10.10 2.04
N CYS A 54 -3.68 -10.12 3.32
CA CYS A 54 -3.47 -11.33 4.12
C CYS A 54 -4.47 -12.42 3.76
N ALA A 55 -4.13 -13.67 4.06
CA ALA A 55 -4.96 -14.80 3.71
C ALA A 55 -6.33 -14.77 4.39
N VAL A 56 -6.38 -14.19 5.59
CA VAL A 56 -7.65 -14.10 6.32
C VAL A 56 -8.64 -13.24 5.53
N CYS A 57 -8.17 -12.15 4.93
CA CYS A 57 -9.05 -11.26 4.18
C CYS A 57 -9.32 -11.76 2.76
N GLN A 58 -8.33 -12.36 2.13
CA GLN A 58 -8.43 -12.71 0.72
C GLN A 58 -8.71 -14.19 0.47
N GLY A 59 -8.75 -15.00 1.51
CA GLY A 59 -8.85 -16.44 1.35
C GLY A 59 -7.50 -16.93 0.85
N HIS A 60 -7.40 -17.88 0.06
CA HIS A 60 -6.14 -18.35 -0.49
C HIS A 60 -6.21 -18.38 -2.01
N GLU A 61 -7.10 -17.56 -2.57
CA GLU A 61 -7.32 -17.58 -4.00
C GLU A 61 -6.32 -16.71 -4.71
N ALA A 62 -5.90 -17.13 -5.88
CA ALA A 62 -5.10 -16.31 -6.76
C ALA A 62 -6.01 -15.39 -7.55
N GLY A 63 -5.45 -14.33 -8.11
CA GLY A 63 -6.20 -13.40 -8.93
C GLY A 63 -6.24 -12.04 -8.30
N ALA A 64 -7.18 -11.22 -8.75
CA ALA A 64 -7.29 -9.86 -8.23
C ALA A 64 -7.70 -9.89 -6.76
N LEU A 65 -7.16 -8.99 -5.98
CA LEU A 65 -7.54 -8.84 -4.59
C LEU A 65 -8.97 -8.31 -4.50
N LYS A 66 -9.62 -8.61 -3.40
CA LYS A 66 -10.97 -8.14 -3.16
C LYS A 66 -10.97 -7.06 -2.10
N HIS A 67 -11.77 -6.05 -2.31
CA HIS A 67 -11.97 -5.03 -1.29
C HIS A 67 -13.00 -5.52 -0.28
N VAL A 68 -12.61 -5.52 0.98
CA VAL A 68 -13.50 -5.95 2.07
C VAL A 68 -14.05 -4.69 2.73
N PRO A 69 -15.36 -4.43 2.64
CA PRO A 69 -15.91 -3.23 3.26
C PRO A 69 -15.69 -3.23 4.77
N ASN A 70 -15.36 -2.05 5.29
CA ASN A 70 -15.11 -1.92 6.71
C ASN A 70 -15.27 -0.46 7.11
N THR A 71 -15.24 -0.20 8.42
CA THR A 71 -15.32 1.16 8.93
C THR A 71 -14.10 1.50 9.76
N CYS A 72 -13.01 0.77 9.58
CA CYS A 72 -11.79 1.01 10.35
C CYS A 72 -11.16 2.33 9.95
N LYS A 73 -10.86 3.19 10.91
CA LYS A 73 -10.31 4.49 10.61
C LYS A 73 -9.04 4.78 11.38
N ALA A 74 -8.51 3.80 12.09
CA ALA A 74 -7.31 4.03 12.89
C ALA A 74 -6.40 2.82 12.85
N ILE A 75 -5.12 3.08 13.04
CA ILE A 75 -4.10 2.06 13.10
C ILE A 75 -3.51 2.09 14.50
N PHE A 76 -3.47 0.94 15.14
CA PHE A 76 -2.97 0.82 16.50
C PHE A 76 -1.45 0.82 16.52
N ASP A 77 -0.81 0.18 15.55
CA ASP A 77 0.64 0.08 15.52
C ASP A 77 1.11 -0.21 14.10
N ALA A 78 2.36 0.14 13.80
CA ALA A 78 2.93 -0.10 12.49
C ALA A 78 4.41 -0.45 12.67
N GLU A 79 4.86 -1.50 12.00
CA GLU A 79 6.23 -1.97 12.11
C GLU A 79 6.79 -2.30 10.73
N LEU A 80 8.05 -2.00 10.52
CA LEU A 80 8.71 -2.39 9.28
C LEU A 80 8.97 -3.90 9.27
N VAL A 81 8.80 -4.52 8.11
CA VAL A 81 9.09 -5.92 7.91
C VAL A 81 10.24 -5.98 6.92
N GLY A 82 11.44 -6.24 7.41
CA GLY A 82 12.63 -6.18 6.58
C GLY A 82 12.71 -4.84 5.88
N ARG A 83 13.02 -4.86 4.59
CA ARG A 83 13.07 -3.66 3.78
C ARG A 83 11.99 -3.63 2.73
N TYR A 84 11.09 -4.62 2.75
CA TYR A 84 10.16 -4.81 1.65
C TYR A 84 8.72 -4.51 2.00
N ALA A 85 8.39 -4.32 3.28
CA ALA A 85 6.99 -4.21 3.65
C ALA A 85 6.81 -3.50 4.99
N ILE A 86 5.57 -3.17 5.29
CA ILE A 86 5.19 -2.62 6.58
C ILE A 86 3.99 -3.41 7.09
N HIS A 87 3.99 -3.69 8.38
CA HIS A 87 2.93 -4.43 9.04
C HIS A 87 2.08 -3.45 9.82
N PHE A 88 0.80 -3.36 9.46
CA PHE A 88 -0.14 -2.51 10.18
C PHE A 88 -1.00 -3.36 11.11
N LYS A 89 -1.19 -2.88 12.32
CA LYS A 89 -2.13 -3.46 13.27
C LYS A 89 -3.29 -2.49 13.36
N PHE A 90 -4.42 -2.90 12.81
CA PHE A 90 -5.57 -2.01 12.72
C PHE A 90 -6.34 -1.97 14.03
N ALA A 91 -6.97 -0.84 14.30
CA ALA A 91 -7.66 -0.63 15.58
C ALA A 91 -8.87 -1.53 15.76
N ASP A 92 -9.37 -2.14 14.69
CA ASP A 92 -10.48 -3.08 14.80
C ASP A 92 -10.04 -4.49 15.22
N GLY A 93 -8.76 -4.64 15.57
CA GLY A 93 -8.23 -5.93 16.00
C GLY A 93 -7.57 -6.75 14.92
N HIS A 94 -7.65 -6.33 13.68
CA HIS A 94 -7.01 -7.06 12.59
C HIS A 94 -5.51 -6.73 12.58
N ASP A 95 -4.68 -7.74 12.76
CA ASP A 95 -3.25 -7.51 12.92
C ASP A 95 -2.37 -8.37 12.01
N THR A 96 -2.91 -8.89 10.92
CA THR A 96 -2.15 -9.72 10.01
C THR A 96 -1.83 -9.01 8.69
N GLY A 97 -2.00 -7.69 8.62
CA GLY A 97 -1.83 -6.96 7.38
C GLY A 97 -0.38 -6.56 7.12
N ILE A 98 0.29 -7.30 6.25
CA ILE A 98 1.64 -6.96 5.81
C ILE A 98 1.54 -6.44 4.39
N PHE A 99 1.91 -5.17 4.22
CA PHE A 99 1.76 -4.47 2.95
C PHE A 99 3.13 -4.24 2.34
N ARG A 100 3.39 -4.88 1.21
CA ARG A 100 4.62 -4.59 0.47
C ARG A 100 4.53 -3.18 -0.06
N TRP A 101 5.68 -2.55 -0.28
CA TRP A 101 5.69 -1.16 -0.71
C TRP A 101 4.97 -0.97 -2.03
N GLU A 102 5.11 -1.92 -2.97
CA GLU A 102 4.42 -1.84 -4.25
C GLU A 102 2.91 -1.84 -4.05
N HIS A 103 2.43 -2.74 -3.19
CA HIS A 103 1.00 -2.82 -2.91
C HIS A 103 0.52 -1.54 -2.25
N LEU A 104 1.29 -1.04 -1.29
CA LEU A 104 0.92 0.17 -0.57
C LEU A 104 0.80 1.35 -1.53
N ARG A 105 1.78 1.52 -2.43
CA ARG A 105 1.75 2.61 -3.39
C ARG A 105 0.53 2.54 -4.29
N LYS A 106 0.17 1.34 -4.67
CA LYS A 106 -0.98 1.15 -5.58
C LYS A 106 -2.31 1.39 -4.92
N LEU A 107 -2.33 1.56 -3.62
CA LEU A 107 -3.57 1.91 -2.91
C LEU A 107 -3.79 3.40 -2.81
N ASP A 108 -2.86 4.21 -3.30
CA ASP A 108 -3.01 5.67 -3.31
C ASP A 108 -4.16 6.04 -4.24
N PRO A 109 -5.25 6.61 -3.71
CA PRO A 109 -6.39 6.94 -4.58
C PRO A 109 -6.04 8.01 -5.61
N ALA A 110 -5.05 8.84 -5.36
CA ALA A 110 -4.67 9.88 -6.30
C ALA A 110 -3.97 9.29 -7.54
N GLU A 111 -3.49 8.06 -7.45
CA GLU A 111 -2.80 7.41 -8.56
C GLU A 111 -3.56 6.18 -9.07
N ALA A 112 -4.84 6.08 -8.76
CA ALA A 112 -5.59 4.88 -9.10
C ALA A 112 -5.55 4.55 -10.59
N GLU A 113 -5.56 5.58 -11.43
CA GLU A 113 -5.51 5.33 -12.86
C GLU A 113 -4.16 4.84 -13.33
N ARG A 114 -3.10 5.26 -12.64
CA ARG A 114 -1.76 4.88 -13.02
C ARG A 114 -1.51 3.40 -12.77
N TRP A 115 -2.01 2.89 -11.64
CA TRP A 115 -1.67 1.53 -11.22
C TRP A 115 -2.74 0.51 -11.51
N GLY A 116 -3.98 0.93 -11.68
CA GLY A 116 -5.11 0.03 -11.80
C GLY A 116 -5.45 -0.62 -10.46
N PRO A 117 -6.30 -1.63 -10.48
CA PRO A 117 -6.72 -2.27 -9.24
C PRO A 117 -5.62 -3.14 -8.66
N PRO A 118 -5.58 -3.28 -7.32
CA PRO A 118 -4.62 -4.17 -6.69
C PRO A 118 -4.80 -5.62 -7.14
N GLU A 119 -3.72 -6.37 -7.17
CA GLU A 119 -3.75 -7.73 -7.67
C GLU A 119 -3.02 -8.66 -6.73
N SER A 120 -3.46 -9.91 -6.71
CA SER A 120 -2.85 -10.90 -5.86
C SER A 120 -1.42 -11.25 -6.29
N SER A 121 -1.02 -10.87 -7.46
CA SER A 121 0.36 -11.09 -7.87
C SER A 121 1.33 -10.34 -6.98
N LEU A 122 0.85 -9.43 -6.17
CA LEU A 122 1.68 -8.70 -5.23
C LEU A 122 1.90 -9.46 -3.94
N ARG A 123 1.24 -10.55 -3.73
CA ARG A 123 1.45 -11.30 -2.52
C ARG A 123 2.80 -11.99 -2.55
N PHE A 124 3.23 -12.44 -1.44
CA PHE A 124 4.54 -13.03 -1.28
C PHE A 124 4.48 -14.50 -1.02
#